data_1394c7fbd5562d462fdcd09a8937b307
#
_entry.id   1394c7fbd5562d462fdcd09a8937b307
#
_cell.length_a   1.000
_cell.length_b   1.000
_cell.length_c   1.000
_cell.angle_alpha   90.00
_cell.angle_beta   90.00
_cell.angle_gamma   90.00
#
_symmetry.space_group_name_H-M   'P 1'
#
loop_
_entity.id
_entity.type
_entity.pdbx_description
1 polymer ?
#
loop_
_entity_poly.entity_id
_entity_poly.type
_entity_poly.pdbx_seq_one_letter_code
_entity_poly.pdbx_strand_id
1 'polypeptide(L)'
;MIHVYDIKTAGAWKWRMKFGRNPDKNPSVNYELQLATYAIGLGNEEDITDIRLSIMWYNKDNSMMREEKISELYLEEAFNYWTDLNETSDSIQGKAEMLKPGTENVPVYNWECKYCEFQGKYCPGLYSI
;
A
#
# COMPACT_ATOMS: atom_id res chain seq x y z
N MET A 1 -3.63 -23.71 4.20
CA MET A 1 -2.91 -22.48 4.65
C MET A 1 -1.94 -22.04 3.58
N ILE A 2 -1.99 -20.77 3.23
CA ILE A 2 -0.98 -20.10 2.38
C ILE A 2 -0.25 -19.06 3.21
N HIS A 3 1.08 -18.98 3.05
CA HIS A 3 1.89 -17.90 3.60
C HIS A 3 2.45 -17.06 2.46
N VAL A 4 1.97 -15.83 2.34
CA VAL A 4 2.37 -14.91 1.27
C VAL A 4 3.47 -13.99 1.79
N TYR A 5 4.61 -14.00 1.10
CA TYR A 5 5.75 -13.15 1.40
C TYR A 5 5.94 -12.11 0.30
N ASP A 6 6.22 -10.88 0.70
CA ASP A 6 6.75 -9.85 -0.19
C ASP A 6 8.17 -9.48 0.27
N ILE A 7 9.10 -9.35 -0.67
CA ILE A 7 10.48 -8.99 -0.37
C ILE A 7 10.67 -7.50 -0.62
N LYS A 8 11.07 -6.78 0.42
CA LYS A 8 11.38 -5.34 0.34
C LYS A 8 12.83 -5.09 0.70
N THR A 9 13.49 -4.24 -0.08
CA THR A 9 14.84 -3.79 0.23
C THR A 9 14.82 -2.40 0.87
N ALA A 10 15.73 -2.16 1.80
CA ALA A 10 15.89 -0.87 2.46
C ALA A 10 17.38 -0.54 2.64
N GLY A 11 17.73 0.74 2.47
CA GLY A 11 19.03 1.25 2.93
C GLY A 11 19.02 1.49 4.44
N ALA A 12 20.19 1.80 5.00
CA ALA A 12 20.39 1.96 6.44
C ALA A 12 19.45 3.01 7.06
N TRP A 13 19.19 4.11 6.36
CA TRP A 13 18.29 5.16 6.84
C TRP A 13 16.85 4.67 6.99
N LYS A 14 16.29 4.05 5.93
CA LYS A 14 14.93 3.50 5.94
C LYS A 14 14.78 2.36 6.94
N TRP A 15 15.82 1.53 7.09
CA TRP A 15 15.87 0.48 8.08
C TRP A 15 15.74 1.02 9.51
N ARG A 16 16.50 2.09 9.83
CA ARG A 16 16.43 2.75 11.14
C ARG A 16 15.09 3.40 11.39
N MET A 17 14.47 4.00 10.36
CA MET A 17 13.14 4.59 10.47
C MET A 17 12.07 3.54 10.78
N LYS A 18 12.24 2.33 10.30
CA LYS A 18 11.27 1.24 10.52
C LYS A 18 11.54 0.45 11.79
N PHE A 19 12.79 0.09 12.03
CA PHE A 19 13.19 -0.86 13.09
C PHE A 19 14.08 -0.26 14.18
N GLY A 20 14.39 1.03 14.11
CA GLY A 20 15.19 1.73 15.08
C GLY A 20 14.46 2.01 16.39
N ARG A 21 15.14 2.70 17.31
CA ARG A 21 14.61 3.04 18.64
C ARG A 21 13.37 3.95 18.58
N ASN A 22 13.31 4.84 17.58
CA ASN A 22 12.20 5.74 17.34
C ASN A 22 11.65 5.48 15.93
N PRO A 23 10.88 4.39 15.74
CA PRO A 23 10.33 4.07 14.43
C PRO A 23 9.36 5.17 13.98
N ASP A 24 9.30 5.41 12.68
CA ASP A 24 8.33 6.30 12.08
C ASP A 24 6.91 5.80 12.41
N LYS A 25 6.08 6.74 12.90
CA LYS A 25 4.68 6.43 13.22
C LYS A 25 3.78 6.31 11.99
N ASN A 26 4.27 6.76 10.83
CA ASN A 26 3.62 6.55 9.54
C ASN A 26 4.28 5.36 8.83
N PRO A 27 3.92 4.13 9.20
CA PRO A 27 4.39 2.96 8.48
C PRO A 27 3.96 3.08 7.02
N SER A 28 4.72 2.47 6.15
CA SER A 28 4.39 2.37 4.72
C SER A 28 3.17 1.44 4.53
N VAL A 29 2.00 1.90 4.92
CA VAL A 29 0.71 1.17 4.82
C VAL A 29 0.49 0.61 3.41
N ASN A 30 1.05 1.27 2.41
CA ASN A 30 0.98 0.82 1.03
C ASN A 30 1.62 -0.56 0.80
N TYR A 31 2.63 -0.94 1.56
CA TYR A 31 3.25 -2.26 1.41
C TYR A 31 2.40 -3.37 2.01
N GLU A 32 1.76 -3.08 3.14
CA GLU A 32 0.84 -4.01 3.78
C GLU A 32 -0.41 -4.23 2.90
N LEU A 33 -1.00 -3.16 2.36
CA LEU A 33 -2.12 -3.24 1.44
C LEU A 33 -1.76 -3.94 0.13
N GLN A 34 -0.56 -3.68 -0.40
CA GLN A 34 -0.06 -4.37 -1.60
C GLN A 34 0.04 -5.88 -1.37
N LEU A 35 0.66 -6.27 -0.26
CA LEU A 35 0.78 -7.68 0.11
C LEU A 35 -0.59 -8.35 0.31
N ALA A 36 -1.49 -7.68 1.01
CA ALA A 36 -2.85 -8.16 1.21
C ALA A 36 -3.63 -8.29 -0.10
N THR A 37 -3.43 -7.37 -1.04
CA THR A 37 -4.02 -7.44 -2.38
C THR A 37 -3.56 -8.68 -3.13
N TYR A 38 -2.27 -8.99 -3.11
CA TYR A 38 -1.73 -10.21 -3.73
C TYR A 38 -2.32 -11.46 -3.08
N ALA A 39 -2.42 -11.47 -1.76
CA ALA A 39 -2.97 -12.59 -1.01
C ALA A 39 -4.45 -12.85 -1.31
N ILE A 40 -5.25 -11.80 -1.47
CA ILE A 40 -6.66 -11.91 -1.87
C ILE A 40 -6.76 -12.54 -3.25
N GLY A 41 -5.96 -12.08 -4.22
CA GLY A 41 -5.93 -12.64 -5.56
C GLY A 41 -5.62 -14.14 -5.55
N LEU A 42 -4.54 -14.54 -4.88
CA LEU A 42 -4.15 -15.94 -4.72
C LEU A 42 -5.21 -16.78 -3.99
N GLY A 43 -5.79 -16.24 -2.90
CA GLY A 43 -6.81 -16.92 -2.13
C GLY A 43 -8.08 -17.20 -2.94
N ASN A 44 -8.49 -16.27 -3.78
CA ASN A 44 -9.65 -16.43 -4.64
C ASN A 44 -9.43 -17.48 -5.74
N GLU A 45 -8.23 -17.54 -6.33
CA GLU A 45 -7.89 -18.52 -7.36
C GLU A 45 -7.85 -19.95 -6.81
N GLU A 46 -7.35 -20.11 -5.58
CA GLU A 46 -7.11 -21.41 -4.96
C GLU A 46 -8.22 -21.82 -3.96
N ASP A 47 -9.24 -20.99 -3.78
CA ASP A 47 -10.31 -21.19 -2.77
C ASP A 47 -9.74 -21.39 -1.35
N ILE A 48 -8.72 -20.60 -1.00
CA ILE A 48 -8.00 -20.68 0.26
C ILE A 48 -8.47 -19.60 1.22
N THR A 49 -8.83 -20.01 2.43
CA THR A 49 -9.33 -19.12 3.49
C THR A 49 -8.32 -18.83 4.61
N ASP A 50 -7.31 -19.70 4.78
CA ASP A 50 -6.27 -19.53 5.80
C ASP A 50 -5.00 -18.92 5.15
N ILE A 51 -4.86 -17.61 5.30
CA ILE A 51 -3.79 -16.82 4.69
C ILE A 51 -2.97 -16.13 5.77
N ARG A 52 -1.65 -16.25 5.69
CA ARG A 52 -0.69 -15.50 6.52
C ARG A 52 0.11 -14.55 5.64
N LEU A 53 0.43 -13.38 6.21
CA LEU A 53 1.13 -12.31 5.52
C LEU A 53 2.44 -11.97 6.23
N SER A 54 3.53 -11.86 5.46
CA SER A 54 4.81 -11.38 5.98
C SER A 54 5.56 -10.56 4.93
N ILE A 55 6.26 -9.53 5.38
CA ILE A 55 7.24 -8.81 4.57
C ILE A 55 8.63 -9.25 5.01
N MET A 56 9.43 -9.72 4.07
CA MET A 56 10.83 -10.02 4.30
C MET A 56 11.67 -8.80 3.93
N TRP A 57 12.19 -8.13 4.92
CA TRP A 57 13.04 -6.97 4.75
C TRP A 57 14.51 -7.35 4.59
N TYR A 58 15.15 -6.78 3.58
CA TYR A 58 16.59 -6.92 3.34
C TYR A 58 17.26 -5.54 3.41
N ASN A 59 18.22 -5.40 4.32
CA ASN A 59 19.04 -4.21 4.43
C ASN A 59 20.23 -4.32 3.47
N LYS A 60 20.22 -3.51 2.41
CA LYS A 60 21.25 -3.57 1.35
C LYS A 60 22.60 -3.00 1.76
N ASP A 61 22.72 -2.31 2.90
CA ASP A 61 23.99 -1.75 3.35
C ASP A 61 24.77 -2.73 4.22
N ASN A 62 24.09 -3.64 4.93
CA ASN A 62 24.74 -4.60 5.82
C ASN A 62 24.26 -6.06 5.66
N SER A 63 23.41 -6.32 4.67
CA SER A 63 22.85 -7.64 4.38
C SER A 63 22.02 -8.27 5.49
N MET A 64 21.56 -7.50 6.47
CA MET A 64 20.63 -8.00 7.49
C MET A 64 19.27 -8.30 6.87
N MET A 65 18.65 -9.38 7.34
CA MET A 65 17.29 -9.74 6.97
C MET A 65 16.38 -9.73 8.20
N ARG A 66 15.15 -9.35 8.01
CA ARG A 66 14.14 -9.36 9.07
C ARG A 66 12.77 -9.66 8.49
N GLU A 67 12.07 -10.61 9.09
CA GLU A 67 10.67 -10.88 8.82
C GLU A 67 9.79 -9.94 9.65
N GLU A 68 8.81 -9.34 9.01
CA GLU A 68 7.73 -8.59 9.63
C GLU A 68 6.41 -9.31 9.34
N LYS A 69 5.77 -9.80 10.39
CA LYS A 69 4.42 -10.37 10.28
C LYS A 69 3.41 -9.26 10.13
N ILE A 70 2.56 -9.38 9.13
CA ILE A 70 1.53 -8.40 8.81
C ILE A 70 0.17 -8.90 9.33
N SER A 71 -0.60 -8.00 9.90
CA SER A 71 -1.93 -8.33 10.43
C SER A 71 -2.86 -8.79 9.32
N GLU A 72 -3.62 -9.84 9.59
CA GLU A 72 -4.66 -10.34 8.69
C GLU A 72 -5.81 -9.33 8.46
N LEU A 73 -5.96 -8.34 9.34
CA LEU A 73 -6.91 -7.24 9.17
C LEU A 73 -6.69 -6.46 7.87
N TYR A 74 -5.46 -6.42 7.36
CA TYR A 74 -5.16 -5.80 6.06
C TYR A 74 -5.84 -6.52 4.88
N LEU A 75 -6.24 -7.79 5.02
CA LEU A 75 -7.02 -8.47 3.99
C LEU A 75 -8.40 -7.81 3.83
N GLU A 76 -9.06 -7.49 4.93
CA GLU A 76 -10.35 -6.80 4.92
C GLU A 76 -10.19 -5.37 4.39
N GLU A 77 -9.17 -4.64 4.85
CA GLU A 77 -8.89 -3.28 4.37
C GLU A 77 -8.62 -3.25 2.85
N ALA A 78 -7.81 -4.18 2.34
CA ALA A 78 -7.54 -4.27 0.91
C ALA A 78 -8.79 -4.65 0.11
N PHE A 79 -9.60 -5.58 0.61
CA PHE A 79 -10.86 -5.95 -0.03
C PHE A 79 -11.82 -4.75 -0.13
N ASN A 80 -11.98 -4.01 0.96
CA ASN A 80 -12.83 -2.82 0.98
C ASN A 80 -12.30 -1.74 0.05
N TYR A 81 -10.99 -1.49 0.06
CA TYR A 81 -10.36 -0.53 -0.85
C TYR A 81 -10.68 -0.82 -2.33
N TRP A 82 -10.50 -2.06 -2.76
CA TRP A 82 -10.77 -2.43 -4.15
C TRP A 82 -12.25 -2.44 -4.49
N THR A 83 -13.11 -2.81 -3.54
CA THR A 83 -14.58 -2.75 -3.71
C THR A 83 -15.02 -1.31 -3.91
N ASP A 84 -14.60 -0.39 -3.04
CA ASP A 84 -14.94 1.03 -3.12
C ASP A 84 -14.40 1.66 -4.41
N LEU A 85 -13.19 1.29 -4.82
CA LEU A 85 -12.61 1.78 -6.06
C LEU A 85 -13.39 1.31 -7.29
N ASN A 86 -13.81 0.05 -7.32
CA ASN A 86 -14.62 -0.51 -8.40
C ASN A 86 -16.00 0.17 -8.47
N GLU A 87 -16.67 0.36 -7.33
CA GLU A 87 -17.95 1.07 -7.26
C GLU A 87 -17.81 2.52 -7.73
N THR A 88 -16.72 3.20 -7.34
CA THR A 88 -16.43 4.56 -7.83
C THR A 88 -16.20 4.57 -9.33
N SER A 89 -15.43 3.63 -9.86
CA SER A 89 -15.18 3.50 -11.30
C SER A 89 -16.48 3.29 -12.08
N ASP A 90 -17.35 2.44 -11.58
CA ASP A 90 -18.67 2.18 -12.20
C ASP A 90 -19.56 3.43 -12.17
N SER A 91 -19.58 4.16 -11.06
CA SER A 91 -20.38 5.38 -10.87
C SER A 91 -19.99 6.50 -11.84
N ILE A 92 -18.70 6.61 -12.17
CA ILE A 92 -18.17 7.59 -13.13
C ILE A 92 -18.02 7.04 -14.55
N GLN A 93 -18.49 5.83 -14.82
CA GLN A 93 -18.42 5.16 -16.12
C GLN A 93 -16.97 5.05 -16.66
N GLY A 94 -16.02 4.83 -15.76
CA GLY A 94 -14.60 4.70 -16.09
C GLY A 94 -13.91 6.00 -16.52
N LYS A 95 -14.54 7.16 -16.34
CA LYS A 95 -13.95 8.47 -16.66
C LYS A 95 -12.98 8.91 -15.57
N ALA A 96 -11.71 8.52 -15.70
CA ALA A 96 -10.67 8.79 -14.71
C ALA A 96 -10.49 10.29 -14.38
N GLU A 97 -10.79 11.18 -15.32
CA GLU A 97 -10.76 12.63 -15.12
C GLU A 97 -11.76 13.13 -14.07
N MET A 98 -12.76 12.34 -13.72
CA MET A 98 -13.72 12.66 -12.67
C MET A 98 -13.21 12.29 -11.26
N LEU A 99 -12.13 11.55 -11.16
CA LEU A 99 -11.49 11.23 -9.88
C LEU A 99 -10.72 12.45 -9.36
N LYS A 100 -10.85 12.71 -8.07
CA LYS A 100 -10.15 13.83 -7.40
C LYS A 100 -9.04 13.28 -6.52
N PRO A 101 -7.77 13.59 -6.80
CA PRO A 101 -6.66 13.18 -5.94
C PRO A 101 -6.81 13.70 -4.50
N GLY A 102 -6.40 12.90 -3.53
CA GLY A 102 -6.47 13.25 -2.11
C GLY A 102 -7.85 13.08 -1.47
N THR A 103 -8.82 12.55 -2.21
CA THR A 103 -10.11 12.13 -1.65
C THR A 103 -10.03 10.70 -1.09
N GLU A 104 -11.06 10.29 -0.35
CA GLU A 104 -11.16 8.93 0.21
C GLU A 104 -10.94 7.83 -0.85
N ASN A 105 -11.46 8.06 -2.07
CA ASN A 105 -11.38 7.09 -3.17
C ASN A 105 -10.06 7.15 -3.97
N VAL A 106 -9.30 8.22 -3.82
CA VAL A 106 -7.99 8.40 -4.48
C VAL A 106 -7.01 8.98 -3.47
N PRO A 107 -6.59 8.17 -2.47
CA PRO A 107 -5.68 8.65 -1.44
C PRO A 107 -4.30 8.95 -2.03
N VAL A 108 -3.82 10.16 -1.79
CA VAL A 108 -2.50 10.63 -2.22
C VAL A 108 -1.82 11.35 -1.06
N TYR A 109 -0.57 11.05 -0.82
CA TYR A 109 0.20 11.73 0.20
C TYR A 109 0.76 13.06 -0.29
N ASN A 110 0.83 14.06 0.57
CA ASN A 110 1.36 15.39 0.25
C ASN A 110 2.76 15.36 -0.39
N TRP A 111 3.61 14.44 0.06
CA TRP A 111 4.96 14.31 -0.48
C TRP A 111 4.97 13.81 -1.93
N GLU A 112 3.99 13.02 -2.34
CA GLU A 112 3.87 12.51 -3.73
C GLU A 112 3.60 13.66 -4.69
N CYS A 113 2.74 14.62 -4.30
CA CYS A 113 2.44 15.79 -5.10
C CYS A 113 3.68 16.64 -5.39
N LYS A 114 4.63 16.73 -4.46
CA LYS A 114 5.87 17.51 -4.65
C LYS A 114 6.76 16.99 -5.77
N TYR A 115 6.66 15.69 -6.08
CA TYR A 115 7.45 15.03 -7.12
C TYR A 115 6.61 14.70 -8.37
N CYS A 116 5.34 15.09 -8.38
CA CYS A 116 4.42 14.78 -9.47
C CYS A 116 4.56 15.80 -10.60
N GLU A 117 4.85 15.33 -11.81
CA GLU A 117 4.99 16.18 -13.00
C GLU A 117 3.68 16.85 -13.43
N PHE A 118 2.54 16.32 -13.01
CA PHE A 118 1.22 16.80 -13.38
C PHE A 118 0.68 17.87 -12.45
N GLN A 119 1.32 18.05 -11.27
CA GLN A 119 0.89 19.07 -10.32
C GLN A 119 1.05 20.49 -10.91
N GLY A 120 0.01 21.29 -10.81
CA GLY A 120 -0.03 22.66 -11.31
C GLY A 120 -0.17 22.81 -12.82
N LYS A 121 -0.09 21.72 -13.59
CA LYS A 121 -0.30 21.72 -15.05
C LYS A 121 -1.67 21.14 -15.42
N TYR A 122 -1.92 19.92 -14.98
CA TYR A 122 -3.13 19.16 -15.29
C TYR A 122 -3.93 18.80 -14.04
N CYS A 123 -3.26 18.76 -12.90
CA CYS A 123 -3.85 18.46 -11.61
C CYS A 123 -3.67 19.66 -10.67
N PRO A 124 -4.74 20.15 -10.01
CA PRO A 124 -4.63 21.28 -9.08
C PRO A 124 -3.90 20.91 -7.78
N GLY A 125 -3.53 19.67 -7.60
CA GLY A 125 -2.92 19.15 -6.37
C GLY A 125 -3.97 18.59 -5.40
N LEU A 126 -3.55 18.37 -4.14
CA LEU A 126 -4.46 17.91 -3.12
C LEU A 126 -5.55 18.93 -2.85
N TYR A 127 -6.78 18.46 -2.83
CA TYR A 127 -7.89 19.26 -2.32
C TYR A 127 -7.72 19.39 -0.81
N SER A 128 -7.53 20.62 -0.33
CA SER A 128 -7.57 20.90 1.09
C SER A 128 -8.96 20.56 1.62
N ILE A 129 -9.00 19.61 2.52
CA ILE A 129 -10.21 19.29 3.27
C ILE A 129 -10.34 20.32 4.37
#